data_03736f32f67e94d03609c7e5bc41b13d
#
_entry.id   03736f32f67e94d03609c7e5bc41b13d
#
_cell.length_a   1.000
_cell.length_b   1.000
_cell.length_c   1.000
_cell.angle_alpha   90.00
_cell.angle_beta   90.00
_cell.angle_gamma   90.00
#
_symmetry.space_group_name_H-M   'P 1'
#
loop_
_entity.id
_entity.type
_entity.pdbx_description
1 polymer ?
#
loop_
_entity_poly.entity_id
_entity_poly.type
_entity_poly.pdbx_seq_one_letter_code
_entity_poly.pdbx_strand_id
1 'polypeptide(L)'
;DYFAYSDGEVTFIELLNKFIESNLSVKVMKDKNETIKSCASISKNKKKLCVGEYIPRIGMDGSIKTEGRDVIPSPYTTGLLDKFLDGKLEPSFETARGCPFLCTFCDQGLDMSKITTFSVKRLSEEMMYVGKKLHKKGTQRIAIFDSNWGMFEKDVQLADHILKVMDKYDWPKEISCLTPKVNWNNVLKINDILKNRVDLGLSMQSLDNEVLGDIKRKNWTKDQ
;
A
#
# COMPACT_ATOMS: atom_id res chain seq x y z
N ASP A 1 -6.15 14.03 20.15
CA ASP A 1 -5.94 13.17 18.98
C ASP A 1 -5.10 13.90 17.96
N TYR A 2 -4.32 13.14 17.19
CA TYR A 2 -3.51 13.60 16.07
C TYR A 2 -3.94 12.82 14.83
N PHE A 3 -4.12 13.50 13.72
CA PHE A 3 -4.55 12.92 12.45
C PHE A 3 -3.47 13.13 11.39
N ALA A 4 -2.82 12.04 10.98
CA ALA A 4 -1.87 12.05 9.86
C ALA A 4 -2.63 11.98 8.53
N TYR A 5 -2.37 12.90 7.60
CA TYR A 5 -3.07 13.03 6.31
C TYR A 5 -2.17 12.81 5.10
N SER A 6 -0.98 12.23 5.32
CA SER A 6 -0.04 11.80 4.28
C SER A 6 0.54 10.42 4.64
N ASP A 7 1.66 10.03 4.04
CA ASP A 7 2.37 8.82 4.40
C ASP A 7 2.74 8.83 5.88
N GLY A 8 2.32 7.78 6.60
CA GLY A 8 2.48 7.68 8.04
C GLY A 8 3.93 7.55 8.50
N GLU A 9 4.81 7.06 7.64
CA GLU A 9 6.19 6.72 8.00
C GLU A 9 6.96 7.92 8.55
N VAL A 10 6.90 9.07 7.86
CA VAL A 10 7.59 10.30 8.29
C VAL A 10 6.83 10.98 9.45
N THR A 11 5.52 11.13 9.29
CA THR A 11 4.66 11.81 10.27
C THR A 11 4.69 11.11 11.63
N PHE A 12 4.67 9.77 11.65
CA PHE A 12 4.71 9.00 12.89
C PHE A 12 6.04 9.16 13.63
N ILE A 13 7.16 9.16 12.91
CA ILE A 13 8.48 9.37 13.53
C ILE A 13 8.56 10.76 14.16
N GLU A 14 8.09 11.80 13.47
CA GLU A 14 8.08 13.17 14.03
C GLU A 14 7.16 13.26 15.25
N LEU A 15 5.96 12.66 15.17
CA LEU A 15 5.02 12.59 16.29
C LEU A 15 5.64 11.88 17.51
N LEU A 16 6.33 10.77 17.28
CA LEU A 16 6.99 10.00 18.35
C LEU A 16 8.11 10.81 18.99
N ASN A 17 8.96 11.47 18.20
CA ASN A 17 10.02 12.32 18.72
C ASN A 17 9.45 13.46 19.58
N LYS A 18 8.41 14.14 19.11
CA LYS A 18 7.73 15.19 19.88
C LYS A 18 7.10 14.65 21.17
N PHE A 19 6.58 13.44 21.16
CA PHE A 19 6.05 12.78 22.35
C PHE A 19 7.15 12.52 23.38
N ILE A 20 8.32 12.01 22.94
CA ILE A 20 9.49 11.79 23.80
C ILE A 20 9.99 13.12 24.37
N GLU A 21 10.18 14.16 23.54
CA GLU A 21 10.58 15.52 23.95
C GLU A 21 9.61 16.17 24.96
N SER A 22 8.37 15.69 24.99
CA SER A 22 7.32 16.15 25.90
C SER A 22 7.18 15.25 27.15
N ASN A 23 8.23 14.51 27.51
CA ASN A 23 8.25 13.58 28.64
C ASN A 23 7.10 12.55 28.56
N LEU A 24 6.83 12.00 27.38
CA LEU A 24 5.79 11.02 27.11
C LEU A 24 4.36 11.53 27.48
N SER A 25 4.14 12.85 27.40
CA SER A 25 2.90 13.49 27.78
C SER A 25 2.20 14.16 26.59
N VAL A 26 1.11 13.56 26.12
CA VAL A 26 0.24 14.18 25.09
C VAL A 26 -0.30 15.53 25.54
N LYS A 27 -0.53 15.71 26.84
CA LYS A 27 -0.97 17.00 27.39
C LYS A 27 0.09 18.08 27.17
N VAL A 28 1.35 17.80 27.47
CA VAL A 28 2.47 18.74 27.29
C VAL A 28 2.65 19.05 25.79
N MET A 29 2.57 18.05 24.91
CA MET A 29 2.63 18.27 23.46
C MET A 29 1.55 19.26 23.00
N LYS A 30 0.31 19.08 23.46
CA LYS A 30 -0.82 19.95 23.08
C LYS A 30 -0.72 21.35 23.69
N ASP A 31 -0.16 21.48 24.88
CA ASP A 31 0.02 22.76 25.55
C ASP A 31 1.09 23.63 24.84
N LYS A 32 2.09 23.02 24.20
CA LYS A 32 3.12 23.71 23.39
C LYS A 32 2.56 24.25 22.06
N ASN A 33 1.39 23.77 21.60
CA ASN A 33 0.78 24.11 20.31
C ASN A 33 1.70 23.89 19.10
N GLU A 34 2.65 22.98 19.19
CA GLU A 34 3.54 22.66 18.08
C GLU A 34 2.76 22.00 16.94
N THR A 35 3.10 22.35 15.71
CA THR A 35 2.60 21.66 14.52
C THR A 35 3.52 20.52 14.17
N ILE A 36 2.95 19.40 13.73
CA ILE A 36 3.67 18.22 13.26
C ILE A 36 3.42 18.10 11.77
N LYS A 37 4.47 17.88 11.00
CA LYS A 37 4.39 17.81 9.55
C LYS A 37 3.39 16.74 9.09
N SER A 38 2.60 17.07 8.08
CA SER A 38 1.51 16.22 7.55
C SER A 38 0.56 15.68 8.61
N CYS A 39 0.36 16.45 9.69
CA CYS A 39 -0.52 16.08 10.79
C CYS A 39 -1.43 17.23 11.19
N ALA A 40 -2.65 16.91 11.52
CA ALA A 40 -3.62 17.83 12.08
C ALA A 40 -3.97 17.44 13.52
N SER A 41 -4.15 18.43 14.39
CA SER A 41 -4.58 18.23 15.77
C SER A 41 -5.42 19.39 16.25
N ILE A 42 -6.19 19.18 17.32
CA ILE A 42 -6.94 20.26 17.98
C ILE A 42 -6.18 20.66 19.24
N SER A 43 -5.88 21.96 19.36
CA SER A 43 -5.25 22.52 20.56
C SER A 43 -6.21 22.45 21.76
N LYS A 44 -5.70 22.05 22.92
CA LYS A 44 -6.53 21.85 24.13
C LYS A 44 -7.18 23.17 24.59
N ASN A 45 -6.41 24.24 24.61
CA ASN A 45 -6.86 25.50 25.24
C ASN A 45 -7.57 26.47 24.27
N LYS A 46 -7.43 26.29 22.98
CA LYS A 46 -7.91 27.27 21.98
C LYS A 46 -9.01 26.74 21.08
N LYS A 47 -9.38 25.47 21.19
CA LYS A 47 -10.31 24.81 20.26
C LYS A 47 -9.97 25.11 18.79
N LYS A 48 -8.67 25.28 18.51
CA LYS A 48 -8.14 25.66 17.22
C LYS A 48 -7.58 24.43 16.53
N LEU A 49 -7.88 24.28 15.24
CA LEU A 49 -7.25 23.31 14.38
C LEU A 49 -5.80 23.75 14.11
N CYS A 50 -4.85 22.90 14.47
CA CYS A 50 -3.43 23.05 14.17
C CYS A 50 -3.12 22.09 13.03
N VAL A 51 -2.69 22.61 11.88
CA VAL A 51 -2.34 21.83 10.69
C VAL A 51 -0.86 22.08 10.41
N GLY A 52 -0.08 20.99 10.34
CA GLY A 52 1.32 21.05 9.97
C GLY A 52 1.53 21.20 8.46
N GLU A 53 2.75 21.53 8.08
CA GLU A 53 3.17 21.59 6.68
C GLU A 53 2.99 20.23 6.00
N TYR A 54 2.48 20.24 4.77
CA TYR A 54 2.34 19.02 3.98
C TYR A 54 3.71 18.50 3.52
N ILE A 55 3.98 17.22 3.77
CA ILE A 55 5.12 16.51 3.20
C ILE A 55 4.61 15.60 2.08
N PRO A 56 5.17 15.69 0.88
CA PRO A 56 4.86 14.75 -0.20
C PRO A 56 5.18 13.29 0.21
N ARG A 57 4.49 12.35 -0.41
CA ARG A 57 4.81 10.93 -0.24
C ARG A 57 6.25 10.63 -0.59
N ILE A 58 6.85 9.71 0.13
CA ILE A 58 8.19 9.19 -0.19
C ILE A 58 8.18 8.66 -1.63
N GLY A 59 9.13 9.13 -2.43
CA GLY A 59 9.24 8.81 -3.85
C GLY A 59 8.51 9.78 -4.80
N MET A 60 7.87 10.84 -4.26
CA MET A 60 7.20 11.89 -5.06
C MET A 60 7.94 13.22 -5.12
N ASP A 61 8.78 13.49 -4.16
CA ASP A 61 9.48 14.77 -3.99
C ASP A 61 10.60 15.03 -5.01
N GLY A 62 10.83 14.08 -5.90
CA GLY A 62 11.89 14.18 -6.91
C GLY A 62 13.32 14.06 -6.37
N SER A 63 13.49 13.99 -5.04
CA SER A 63 14.79 13.86 -4.38
C SER A 63 15.36 12.45 -4.55
N ILE A 64 14.51 11.45 -4.80
CA ILE A 64 14.88 10.04 -4.91
C ILE A 64 14.33 9.44 -6.21
N LYS A 65 14.80 9.94 -7.34
CA LYS A 65 14.36 9.46 -8.67
C LYS A 65 14.76 8.02 -8.98
N THR A 66 15.76 7.48 -8.30
CA THR A 66 16.36 6.17 -8.62
C THR A 66 15.87 5.04 -7.73
N GLU A 67 15.43 5.32 -6.51
CA GLU A 67 15.08 4.28 -5.52
C GLU A 67 13.59 4.24 -5.17
N GLY A 68 12.82 5.24 -5.58
CA GLY A 68 11.38 5.31 -5.29
C GLY A 68 11.09 5.13 -3.79
N ARG A 69 10.23 4.18 -3.44
CA ARG A 69 9.94 3.85 -2.04
C ARG A 69 10.94 2.91 -1.37
N ASP A 70 11.95 2.42 -2.07
CA ASP A 70 12.91 1.42 -1.55
C ASP A 70 13.77 1.96 -0.41
N VAL A 71 13.81 3.28 -0.21
CA VAL A 71 14.44 3.92 0.95
C VAL A 71 13.78 3.55 2.29
N ILE A 72 12.52 3.12 2.26
CA ILE A 72 11.84 2.63 3.45
C ILE A 72 12.36 1.21 3.74
N PRO A 73 12.97 0.93 4.90
CA PRO A 73 13.46 -0.41 5.21
C PRO A 73 12.33 -1.46 5.14
N SER A 74 12.65 -2.63 4.59
CA SER A 74 11.68 -3.72 4.55
C SER A 74 11.46 -4.32 5.94
N PRO A 75 10.23 -4.38 6.43
CA PRO A 75 9.96 -4.99 7.73
C PRO A 75 10.11 -6.53 7.69
N TYR A 76 10.09 -7.14 6.49
CA TYR A 76 10.33 -8.57 6.31
C TYR A 76 11.83 -8.89 6.31
N THR A 77 12.60 -8.31 5.38
CA THR A 77 14.01 -8.66 5.22
C THR A 77 14.90 -8.19 6.36
N THR A 78 14.46 -7.19 7.13
CA THR A 78 15.11 -6.78 8.39
C THR A 78 14.80 -7.70 9.57
N GLY A 79 13.87 -8.66 9.40
CA GLY A 79 13.47 -9.58 10.45
C GLY A 79 12.52 -9.02 11.51
N LEU A 80 12.08 -7.76 11.38
CA LEU A 80 11.16 -7.13 12.34
C LEU A 80 9.85 -7.89 12.49
N LEU A 81 9.36 -8.51 11.40
CA LEU A 81 8.12 -9.27 11.39
C LEU A 81 8.30 -10.77 11.64
N ASP A 82 9.51 -11.26 11.92
CA ASP A 82 9.78 -12.71 12.06
C ASP A 82 8.88 -13.41 13.07
N LYS A 83 8.58 -12.77 14.19
CA LYS A 83 7.68 -13.32 15.22
C LYS A 83 6.25 -13.53 14.74
N PHE A 84 5.84 -12.85 13.67
CA PHE A 84 4.51 -12.97 13.07
C PHE A 84 4.48 -13.94 11.88
N LEU A 85 5.65 -14.39 11.41
CA LEU A 85 5.77 -15.39 10.35
C LEU A 85 5.73 -16.82 10.95
N ASP A 86 4.76 -17.06 11.80
CA ASP A 86 4.53 -18.33 12.50
C ASP A 86 3.48 -19.22 11.81
N GLY A 87 2.85 -18.72 10.74
CA GLY A 87 1.82 -19.43 9.96
C GLY A 87 0.38 -19.17 10.43
N LYS A 88 0.15 -18.30 11.40
CA LYS A 88 -1.20 -17.94 11.87
C LYS A 88 -1.74 -16.72 11.15
N LEU A 89 -0.88 -15.77 10.83
CA LEU A 89 -1.25 -14.54 10.13
C LEU A 89 -0.94 -14.65 8.65
N GLU A 90 -1.79 -14.07 7.83
CA GLU A 90 -1.58 -13.92 6.40
C GLU A 90 -0.60 -12.76 6.16
N PRO A 91 0.56 -13.02 5.52
CA PRO A 91 1.48 -11.95 5.17
C PRO A 91 0.90 -11.08 4.06
N SER A 92 1.11 -9.78 4.19
CA SER A 92 0.58 -8.80 3.25
C SER A 92 1.70 -7.95 2.67
N PHE A 93 1.53 -7.61 1.39
CA PHE A 93 2.47 -6.81 0.63
C PHE A 93 1.78 -5.59 0.04
N GLU A 94 2.49 -4.48 0.01
CA GLU A 94 2.13 -3.30 -0.75
C GLU A 94 3.19 -3.13 -1.85
N THR A 95 2.78 -3.24 -3.12
CA THR A 95 3.72 -3.09 -4.25
C THR A 95 3.68 -1.68 -4.81
N ALA A 96 2.54 -1.02 -4.67
CA ALA A 96 2.30 0.37 -5.04
C ALA A 96 1.30 1.02 -4.10
N ARG A 97 1.51 2.28 -3.80
CA ARG A 97 0.60 3.11 -3.01
C ARG A 97 0.03 4.23 -3.86
N GLY A 98 -1.28 4.45 -3.74
CA GLY A 98 -2.02 5.45 -4.47
C GLY A 98 -2.90 4.89 -5.57
N CYS A 99 -3.73 5.74 -6.17
CA CYS A 99 -4.66 5.38 -7.23
C CYS A 99 -4.70 6.49 -8.29
N PRO A 100 -4.63 6.18 -9.59
CA PRO A 100 -4.64 7.20 -10.64
C PRO A 100 -6.05 7.64 -11.02
N PHE A 101 -7.08 7.01 -10.46
CA PHE A 101 -8.47 7.30 -10.79
C PHE A 101 -9.04 8.37 -9.85
N LEU A 102 -9.96 9.18 -10.39
CA LEU A 102 -10.59 10.31 -9.70
C LEU A 102 -12.06 10.01 -9.41
N CYS A 103 -12.38 8.79 -8.98
CA CYS A 103 -13.75 8.43 -8.64
C CYS A 103 -14.30 9.35 -7.54
N THR A 104 -15.45 9.99 -7.79
CA THR A 104 -15.98 11.05 -6.91
C THR A 104 -16.38 10.60 -5.51
N PHE A 105 -16.58 9.30 -5.32
CA PHE A 105 -16.95 8.70 -4.02
C PHE A 105 -15.73 8.18 -3.23
N CYS A 106 -14.51 8.30 -3.79
CA CYS A 106 -13.32 7.68 -3.22
C CYS A 106 -12.28 8.74 -2.86
N ASP A 107 -11.80 8.73 -1.63
CA ASP A 107 -10.76 9.64 -1.14
C ASP A 107 -9.37 9.33 -1.69
N GLN A 108 -9.13 8.12 -2.21
CA GLN A 108 -7.87 7.75 -2.85
C GLN A 108 -7.62 8.46 -4.20
N GLY A 109 -8.65 9.03 -4.82
CA GLY A 109 -8.58 9.76 -6.09
C GLY A 109 -8.17 11.23 -5.98
N LEU A 110 -7.71 11.70 -4.83
CA LEU A 110 -7.22 13.06 -4.65
C LEU A 110 -5.87 13.27 -5.33
N ASP A 111 -5.55 14.50 -5.75
CA ASP A 111 -4.25 14.85 -6.36
C ASP A 111 -3.04 14.43 -5.50
N MET A 112 -3.22 14.36 -4.20
CA MET A 112 -2.24 13.87 -3.23
C MET A 112 -1.99 12.35 -3.33
N SER A 113 -2.82 11.63 -4.06
CA SER A 113 -2.80 10.16 -4.16
C SER A 113 -2.03 9.63 -5.37
N LYS A 114 -1.07 10.40 -5.90
CA LYS A 114 -0.18 9.94 -6.98
C LYS A 114 0.49 8.63 -6.61
N ILE A 115 0.66 7.78 -7.62
CA ILE A 115 1.21 6.44 -7.42
C ILE A 115 2.70 6.54 -7.14
N THR A 116 3.13 5.85 -6.10
CA THR A 116 4.51 5.55 -5.80
C THR A 116 4.69 4.05 -5.67
N THR A 117 5.85 3.51 -6.05
CA THR A 117 6.05 2.06 -6.14
C THR A 117 7.32 1.63 -5.44
N PHE A 118 7.33 0.38 -4.95
CA PHE A 118 8.55 -0.33 -4.63
C PHE A 118 9.14 -0.99 -5.88
N SER A 119 10.45 -1.24 -5.89
CA SER A 119 11.09 -1.96 -6.99
C SER A 119 10.72 -3.44 -6.99
N VAL A 120 10.69 -4.04 -8.18
CA VAL A 120 10.48 -5.49 -8.33
C VAL A 120 11.56 -6.27 -7.60
N LYS A 121 12.81 -5.78 -7.59
CA LYS A 121 13.92 -6.38 -6.86
C LYS A 121 13.60 -6.53 -5.38
N ARG A 122 13.25 -5.42 -4.72
CA ARG A 122 12.91 -5.42 -3.29
C ARG A 122 11.74 -6.37 -2.99
N LEU A 123 10.66 -6.25 -3.75
CA LEU A 123 9.47 -7.08 -3.55
C LEU A 123 9.77 -8.57 -3.73
N SER A 124 10.61 -8.93 -4.70
CA SER A 124 11.03 -10.32 -4.90
C SER A 124 11.88 -10.86 -3.74
N GLU A 125 12.74 -10.03 -3.17
CA GLU A 125 13.53 -10.38 -1.98
C GLU A 125 12.63 -10.60 -0.76
N GLU A 126 11.64 -9.73 -0.54
CA GLU A 126 10.64 -9.87 0.53
C GLU A 126 9.82 -11.16 0.39
N MET A 127 9.27 -11.41 -0.80
CA MET A 127 8.47 -12.61 -1.06
C MET A 127 9.28 -13.89 -0.92
N MET A 128 10.54 -13.89 -1.37
CA MET A 128 11.45 -15.03 -1.20
C MET A 128 11.77 -15.26 0.29
N TYR A 129 11.98 -14.19 1.06
CA TYR A 129 12.20 -14.25 2.51
C TYR A 129 11.00 -14.85 3.24
N VAL A 130 9.81 -14.34 2.96
CA VAL A 130 8.56 -14.81 3.58
C VAL A 130 8.27 -16.27 3.18
N GLY A 131 8.41 -16.62 1.89
CA GLY A 131 8.23 -17.97 1.41
C GLY A 131 9.15 -18.96 2.11
N LYS A 132 10.43 -18.62 2.30
CA LYS A 132 11.37 -19.43 3.08
C LYS A 132 10.91 -19.65 4.52
N LYS A 133 10.27 -18.65 5.14
CA LYS A 133 9.78 -18.75 6.53
C LYS A 133 8.49 -19.53 6.67
N LEU A 134 7.60 -19.49 5.67
CA LEU A 134 6.22 -19.97 5.78
C LEU A 134 5.91 -21.27 5.03
N HIS A 135 6.75 -21.74 4.12
CA HIS A 135 6.46 -22.86 3.19
C HIS A 135 5.99 -24.18 3.84
N LYS A 136 6.21 -24.37 5.14
CA LYS A 136 5.74 -25.55 5.88
C LYS A 136 4.84 -25.17 7.07
N LYS A 137 4.28 -23.96 7.05
CA LYS A 137 3.45 -23.45 8.14
C LYS A 137 2.00 -23.26 7.70
N GLY A 138 1.12 -22.94 8.64
CA GLY A 138 -0.32 -22.97 8.46
C GLY A 138 -0.87 -22.13 7.31
N THR A 139 -0.55 -20.82 7.24
CA THR A 139 -1.09 -19.97 6.18
C THR A 139 -0.50 -20.30 4.81
N GLN A 140 -1.37 -20.48 3.82
CA GLN A 140 -1.01 -20.76 2.43
C GLN A 140 -1.36 -19.59 1.50
N ARG A 141 -1.78 -18.47 2.05
CA ARG A 141 -2.27 -17.30 1.33
C ARG A 141 -1.39 -16.09 1.59
N ILE A 142 -1.32 -15.20 0.60
CA ILE A 142 -0.78 -13.84 0.74
C ILE A 142 -1.82 -12.82 0.28
N ALA A 143 -1.75 -11.61 0.82
CA ALA A 143 -2.54 -10.48 0.34
C ALA A 143 -1.64 -9.41 -0.30
N ILE A 144 -2.07 -8.87 -1.44
CA ILE A 144 -1.48 -7.68 -2.05
C ILE A 144 -2.47 -6.53 -1.89
N PHE A 145 -2.10 -5.52 -1.13
CA PHE A 145 -3.00 -4.43 -0.71
C PHE A 145 -3.00 -3.23 -1.65
N ASP A 146 -2.44 -3.37 -2.83
CA ASP A 146 -2.54 -2.35 -3.86
C ASP A 146 -4.00 -2.13 -4.25
N SER A 147 -4.37 -0.87 -4.50
CA SER A 147 -5.73 -0.54 -4.97
C SER A 147 -6.04 -1.05 -6.38
N ASN A 148 -5.02 -1.41 -7.16
CA ASN A 148 -5.15 -1.80 -8.57
C ASN A 148 -3.99 -2.70 -9.01
N TRP A 149 -3.74 -3.82 -8.34
CA TRP A 149 -2.65 -4.73 -8.71
C TRP A 149 -2.91 -5.40 -10.07
N GLY A 150 -1.89 -5.42 -10.91
CA GLY A 150 -1.98 -5.85 -12.31
C GLY A 150 -2.16 -4.69 -13.30
N MET A 151 -2.20 -3.44 -12.82
CA MET A 151 -2.32 -2.28 -13.71
C MET A 151 -1.02 -1.97 -14.48
N PHE A 152 0.13 -2.30 -13.92
CA PHE A 152 1.44 -1.96 -14.46
C PHE A 152 2.20 -3.18 -14.96
N GLU A 153 3.08 -2.99 -15.94
CA GLU A 153 3.96 -4.06 -16.45
C GLU A 153 4.89 -4.62 -15.37
N LYS A 154 5.28 -3.81 -14.39
CA LYS A 154 6.06 -4.28 -13.23
C LYS A 154 5.32 -5.35 -12.41
N ASP A 155 3.98 -5.33 -12.41
CA ASP A 155 3.18 -6.31 -11.67
C ASP A 155 3.26 -7.68 -12.37
N VAL A 156 3.32 -7.68 -13.71
CA VAL A 156 3.58 -8.90 -14.49
C VAL A 156 4.97 -9.46 -14.19
N GLN A 157 6.00 -8.58 -14.15
CA GLN A 157 7.36 -8.98 -13.77
C GLN A 157 7.41 -9.55 -12.34
N LEU A 158 6.66 -8.97 -11.43
CA LEU A 158 6.57 -9.46 -10.06
C LEU A 158 5.90 -10.83 -9.99
N ALA A 159 4.89 -11.10 -10.84
CA ALA A 159 4.25 -12.41 -10.93
C ALA A 159 5.26 -13.53 -11.28
N ASP A 160 6.21 -13.27 -12.18
CA ASP A 160 7.30 -14.22 -12.49
C ASP A 160 8.17 -14.51 -11.25
N HIS A 161 8.40 -13.51 -10.40
CA HIS A 161 9.14 -13.72 -9.15
C HIS A 161 8.32 -14.49 -8.11
N ILE A 162 7.03 -14.24 -8.02
CA ILE A 162 6.10 -15.00 -7.16
C ILE A 162 6.08 -16.46 -7.62
N LEU A 163 5.99 -16.71 -8.93
CA LEU A 163 6.06 -18.08 -9.46
C LEU A 163 7.33 -18.82 -9.03
N LYS A 164 8.50 -18.14 -9.06
CA LYS A 164 9.76 -18.74 -8.56
C LYS A 164 9.68 -19.09 -7.08
N VAL A 165 9.01 -18.28 -6.26
CA VAL A 165 8.77 -18.61 -4.84
C VAL A 165 7.86 -19.81 -4.71
N MET A 166 6.79 -19.87 -5.52
CA MET A 166 5.84 -20.99 -5.54
C MET A 166 6.50 -22.29 -5.96
N ASP A 167 7.32 -22.27 -7.00
CA ASP A 167 8.03 -23.45 -7.50
C ASP A 167 9.09 -23.93 -6.50
N LYS A 168 9.78 -23.02 -5.80
CA LYS A 168 10.82 -23.34 -4.84
C LYS A 168 10.30 -23.84 -3.50
N TYR A 169 9.21 -23.26 -3.01
CA TYR A 169 8.72 -23.48 -1.65
C TYR A 169 7.35 -24.14 -1.60
N ASP A 170 6.71 -24.37 -2.76
CA ASP A 170 5.31 -24.82 -2.87
C ASP A 170 4.36 -23.89 -2.10
N TRP A 171 4.68 -22.58 -2.07
CA TRP A 171 4.02 -21.51 -1.33
C TRP A 171 4.21 -20.16 -2.04
N PRO A 172 3.20 -19.25 -2.04
CA PRO A 172 1.83 -19.41 -1.55
C PRO A 172 0.97 -20.28 -2.50
N LYS A 173 -0.17 -20.76 -2.01
CA LYS A 173 -1.17 -21.45 -2.83
C LYS A 173 -2.23 -20.53 -3.38
N GLU A 174 -2.43 -19.38 -2.75
CA GLU A 174 -3.44 -18.39 -3.11
C GLU A 174 -2.93 -16.97 -2.90
N ILE A 175 -3.33 -16.07 -3.79
CA ILE A 175 -2.98 -14.65 -3.77
C ILE A 175 -4.26 -13.85 -3.81
N SER A 176 -4.53 -13.07 -2.77
CA SER A 176 -5.65 -12.15 -2.69
C SER A 176 -5.21 -10.75 -3.12
N CYS A 177 -5.97 -10.11 -4.00
CA CYS A 177 -5.68 -8.75 -4.44
C CYS A 177 -6.93 -8.03 -4.97
N LEU A 178 -6.85 -6.70 -5.07
CA LEU A 178 -7.81 -5.89 -5.80
C LEU A 178 -7.28 -5.63 -7.20
N THR A 179 -7.99 -6.10 -8.21
CA THR A 179 -7.62 -5.93 -9.61
C THR A 179 -7.97 -4.53 -10.13
N PRO A 180 -7.23 -4.04 -11.13
CA PRO A 180 -7.51 -2.74 -11.73
C PRO A 180 -8.79 -2.79 -12.57
N LYS A 181 -9.30 -1.62 -12.91
CA LYS A 181 -10.48 -1.43 -13.78
C LYS A 181 -10.11 -1.30 -15.25
N VAL A 182 -8.83 -1.35 -15.56
CA VAL A 182 -8.23 -1.20 -16.90
C VAL A 182 -7.04 -2.15 -17.01
N ASN A 183 -6.53 -2.36 -18.23
CA ASN A 183 -5.34 -3.18 -18.50
C ASN A 183 -5.50 -4.68 -18.17
N TRP A 184 -6.65 -5.25 -18.52
CA TRP A 184 -6.93 -6.68 -18.30
C TRP A 184 -5.90 -7.63 -18.85
N ASN A 185 -5.29 -7.30 -19.97
CA ASN A 185 -4.28 -8.15 -20.55
C ASN A 185 -3.16 -8.47 -19.53
N ASN A 186 -2.79 -7.50 -18.68
CA ASN A 186 -1.82 -7.76 -17.63
C ASN A 186 -2.40 -8.65 -16.52
N VAL A 187 -3.65 -8.43 -16.14
CA VAL A 187 -4.32 -9.27 -15.13
C VAL A 187 -4.42 -10.72 -15.60
N LEU A 188 -4.82 -10.94 -16.85
CA LEU A 188 -4.89 -12.28 -17.43
C LEU A 188 -3.51 -12.93 -17.51
N LYS A 189 -2.49 -12.19 -17.99
CA LYS A 189 -1.09 -12.68 -17.98
C LYS A 189 -0.63 -13.09 -16.58
N ILE A 190 -0.89 -12.27 -15.58
CA ILE A 190 -0.54 -12.56 -14.18
C ILE A 190 -1.23 -13.83 -13.73
N ASN A 191 -2.53 -13.97 -14.01
CA ASN A 191 -3.29 -15.15 -13.62
C ASN A 191 -2.76 -16.44 -14.29
N ASP A 192 -2.40 -16.35 -15.57
CA ASP A 192 -1.78 -17.46 -16.30
C ASP A 192 -0.39 -17.84 -15.73
N ILE A 193 0.48 -16.85 -15.51
CA ILE A 193 1.80 -17.04 -14.89
C ILE A 193 1.64 -17.76 -13.53
N LEU A 194 0.69 -17.31 -12.72
CA LEU A 194 0.44 -17.81 -11.37
C LEU A 194 -0.48 -19.04 -11.33
N LYS A 195 -0.74 -19.66 -12.49
CA LYS A 195 -1.46 -20.94 -12.61
C LYS A 195 -2.87 -20.89 -11.97
N ASN A 196 -3.60 -19.81 -12.22
CA ASN A 196 -4.95 -19.53 -11.69
C ASN A 196 -5.03 -19.53 -10.15
N ARG A 197 -3.99 -19.05 -9.45
CA ARG A 197 -3.95 -18.96 -7.99
C ARG A 197 -4.24 -17.55 -7.46
N VAL A 198 -4.70 -16.66 -8.33
CA VAL A 198 -5.07 -15.28 -7.97
C VAL A 198 -6.57 -15.20 -7.73
N ASP A 199 -6.96 -14.74 -6.56
CA ASP A 199 -8.35 -14.39 -6.27
C ASP A 199 -8.63 -13.00 -6.87
N LEU A 200 -9.31 -13.00 -8.02
CA LEU A 200 -9.57 -11.81 -8.83
C LEU A 200 -10.78 -11.05 -8.31
N GLY A 201 -10.54 -10.10 -7.42
CA GLY A 201 -11.59 -9.20 -6.93
C GLY A 201 -11.94 -8.10 -7.94
N LEU A 202 -13.18 -8.09 -8.43
CA LEU A 202 -13.71 -7.08 -9.35
C LEU A 202 -14.65 -6.11 -8.63
N SER A 203 -14.32 -4.82 -8.67
CA SER A 203 -15.17 -3.76 -8.10
C SER A 203 -15.86 -2.97 -9.20
N MET A 204 -17.02 -3.42 -9.69
CA MET A 204 -17.67 -2.81 -10.85
C MET A 204 -18.43 -1.52 -10.53
N GLN A 205 -19.00 -1.35 -9.36
CA GLN A 205 -19.83 -0.23 -8.88
C GLN A 205 -21.16 -0.11 -9.65
N SER A 206 -21.15 0.03 -10.97
CA SER A 206 -22.31 0.10 -11.85
C SER A 206 -21.94 -0.45 -13.22
N LEU A 207 -22.96 -0.89 -13.98
CA LEU A 207 -22.86 -1.21 -15.41
C LEU A 207 -23.55 -0.13 -16.26
N ASP A 208 -24.15 0.87 -15.62
CA ASP A 208 -24.79 2.00 -16.28
C ASP A 208 -23.76 3.07 -16.60
N ASN A 209 -23.68 3.45 -17.89
CA ASN A 209 -22.67 4.38 -18.39
C ASN A 209 -22.91 5.82 -17.90
N GLU A 210 -24.14 6.24 -17.66
CA GLU A 210 -24.47 7.56 -17.11
C GLU A 210 -23.99 7.64 -15.66
N VAL A 211 -24.32 6.65 -14.85
CA VAL A 211 -23.85 6.54 -13.46
C VAL A 211 -22.32 6.52 -13.41
N LEU A 212 -21.67 5.73 -14.28
CA LEU A 212 -20.20 5.67 -14.34
C LEU A 212 -19.58 7.01 -14.73
N GLY A 213 -20.23 7.77 -15.64
CA GLY A 213 -19.83 9.12 -16.01
C GLY A 213 -19.91 10.09 -14.84
N ASP A 214 -21.01 10.10 -14.10
CA ASP A 214 -21.26 10.98 -12.96
C ASP A 214 -20.27 10.74 -11.83
N ILE A 215 -19.95 9.48 -11.56
CA ILE A 215 -18.96 9.13 -10.52
C ILE A 215 -17.51 9.15 -11.03
N LYS A 216 -17.27 9.62 -12.24
CA LYS A 216 -15.94 9.68 -12.90
C LYS A 216 -15.18 8.36 -12.84
N ARG A 217 -15.88 7.26 -13.01
CA ARG A 217 -15.31 5.93 -12.93
C ARG A 217 -15.08 5.35 -14.31
N LYS A 218 -13.84 5.04 -14.65
CA LYS A 218 -13.51 4.20 -15.81
C LYS A 218 -13.71 2.75 -15.42
N ASN A 219 -14.63 2.08 -16.11
CA ASN A 219 -14.96 0.69 -15.86
C ASN A 219 -14.96 -0.05 -17.21
N TRP A 220 -15.19 -1.33 -17.15
CA TRP A 220 -15.52 -2.19 -18.28
C TRP A 220 -16.84 -1.78 -18.86
N THR A 221 -16.98 -1.93 -20.15
CA THR A 221 -18.30 -1.87 -20.79
C THR A 221 -19.00 -3.22 -20.61
N LYS A 222 -20.32 -3.20 -20.76
CA LYS A 222 -21.15 -4.41 -20.67
C LYS A 222 -20.74 -5.50 -21.69
N ASP A 223 -20.12 -5.09 -22.79
CA ASP A 223 -19.72 -5.97 -23.89
C ASP A 223 -18.28 -6.50 -23.77
N GLN A 224 -17.52 -6.04 -22.79
CA GLN A 224 -16.16 -6.50 -22.42
C GLN A 224 -16.20 -7.53 -21.28
#